data_3a032ded19f69365c6c9d49962541dab
#
_entry.id   3a032ded19f69365c6c9d49962541dab
#
_cell.length_a   1.000
_cell.length_b   1.000
_cell.length_c   1.000
_cell.angle_alpha   90.00
_cell.angle_beta   90.00
_cell.angle_gamma   90.00
#
_symmetry.space_group_name_H-M   'P 1'
#
loop_
_entity.id
_entity.type
_entity.pdbx_description
1 polymer ?
#
loop_
_entity_poly.entity_id
_entity_poly.type
_entity_poly.pdbx_seq_one_letter_code
_entity_poly.pdbx_strand_id
1 'polypeptide(L)'
;MIRLLRIVIAGFFLLPACTLFAGQNSAVVDWRGMELKVSAASSISEGETGNAADWQYAAQQHAEELLFENFIRAMNNLRVDAYRTAADIIRADYTKNRHLYIYYSGVKKSKIQYIQHDVIIEKSFPLFGENGFLPILFEAGYDTGDFPSYDRFVYSTTFTGLIVDARGLGKQPAAAPRIFDSNHTLVFSPDLMYPENFRKWGAVQYTGDPNDQLTGMRIGNNPYRVVAVRDDRLIETDIAISVDDAQVLLQNKNSRENLMQGKVVIIVDSLREE
;
A
#
# COMPACT_ATOMS: atom_id res chain seq x y z
N MET A 1 -51.14 26.77 -40.40
CA MET A 1 -50.58 25.42 -40.57
C MET A 1 -49.25 25.38 -39.82
N ILE A 2 -49.29 25.04 -38.50
CA ILE A 2 -48.16 25.10 -37.59
C ILE A 2 -47.74 23.64 -37.33
N ARG A 3 -46.52 23.27 -37.75
CA ARG A 3 -45.93 21.95 -37.47
C ARG A 3 -45.23 21.99 -36.07
N LEU A 4 -45.76 21.22 -35.12
CA LEU A 4 -45.15 20.93 -33.85
C LEU A 4 -43.98 19.99 -34.04
N LEU A 5 -42.77 20.46 -33.71
CA LEU A 5 -41.53 19.66 -33.62
C LEU A 5 -41.48 19.02 -32.24
N ARG A 6 -41.66 17.69 -32.20
CA ARG A 6 -41.47 16.90 -30.99
C ARG A 6 -39.97 16.64 -30.78
N ILE A 7 -39.37 17.27 -29.78
CA ILE A 7 -38.01 16.96 -29.28
C ILE A 7 -38.13 15.75 -28.39
N VAL A 8 -37.58 14.61 -28.81
CA VAL A 8 -37.39 13.45 -27.99
C VAL A 8 -36.04 13.64 -27.26
N ILE A 9 -36.08 13.95 -25.97
CA ILE A 9 -34.91 13.95 -25.11
C ILE A 9 -34.64 12.50 -24.72
N ALA A 10 -33.67 11.86 -25.39
CA ALA A 10 -33.12 10.59 -24.95
C ALA A 10 -32.24 10.84 -23.73
N GLY A 11 -32.76 10.55 -22.56
CA GLY A 11 -31.99 10.57 -21.31
C GLY A 11 -30.97 9.44 -21.34
N PHE A 12 -29.70 9.78 -21.56
CA PHE A 12 -28.59 8.88 -21.34
C PHE A 12 -28.40 8.73 -19.82
N PHE A 13 -28.93 7.65 -19.27
CA PHE A 13 -28.57 7.20 -17.93
C PHE A 13 -27.12 6.70 -18.01
N LEU A 14 -26.17 7.54 -17.61
CA LEU A 14 -24.84 7.11 -17.25
C LEU A 14 -24.95 6.28 -15.96
N LEU A 15 -25.11 4.97 -16.12
CA LEU A 15 -24.82 4.03 -15.05
C LEU A 15 -23.34 4.20 -14.69
N PRO A 16 -22.98 4.37 -13.38
CA PRO A 16 -21.60 4.34 -13.00
C PRO A 16 -21.06 2.96 -13.42
N ALA A 17 -20.01 2.95 -14.22
CA ALA A 17 -19.25 1.75 -14.52
C ALA A 17 -18.68 1.25 -13.19
N CYS A 18 -19.44 0.41 -12.48
CA CYS A 18 -18.85 -0.55 -11.56
C CYS A 18 -17.91 -1.38 -12.43
N THR A 19 -16.62 -1.13 -12.32
CA THR A 19 -15.60 -2.03 -12.84
C THR A 19 -15.81 -3.35 -12.11
N LEU A 20 -16.55 -4.23 -12.75
CA LEU A 20 -16.62 -5.63 -12.44
C LEU A 20 -15.18 -6.15 -12.53
N PHE A 21 -14.52 -6.33 -11.40
CA PHE A 21 -13.41 -7.26 -11.27
C PHE A 21 -14.04 -8.65 -11.41
N ALA A 22 -14.40 -8.99 -12.66
CA ALA A 22 -15.04 -10.23 -12.98
C ALA A 22 -13.99 -11.34 -12.96
N GLY A 23 -14.06 -12.20 -11.94
CA GLY A 23 -13.73 -13.60 -12.12
C GLY A 23 -12.27 -13.99 -12.32
N GLN A 24 -11.30 -13.26 -11.79
CA GLN A 24 -9.91 -13.72 -11.79
C GLN A 24 -9.44 -13.94 -10.34
N ASN A 25 -8.83 -15.11 -10.13
CA ASN A 25 -8.05 -15.39 -8.93
C ASN A 25 -6.90 -14.38 -8.88
N SER A 26 -7.02 -13.35 -8.05
CA SER A 26 -6.09 -12.23 -8.03
C SER A 26 -5.81 -11.75 -6.61
N ALA A 27 -4.65 -11.15 -6.45
CA ALA A 27 -4.30 -10.40 -5.25
C ALA A 27 -3.59 -9.12 -5.68
N VAL A 28 -4.06 -7.97 -5.21
CA VAL A 28 -3.53 -6.66 -5.57
C VAL A 28 -3.26 -5.85 -4.31
N VAL A 29 -2.07 -5.28 -4.21
CA VAL A 29 -1.71 -4.33 -3.15
C VAL A 29 -2.18 -2.94 -3.56
N ASP A 30 -3.10 -2.39 -2.80
CA ASP A 30 -3.52 -1.00 -2.92
C ASP A 30 -2.68 -0.13 -1.97
N TRP A 31 -1.56 0.36 -2.46
CA TRP A 31 -0.66 1.20 -1.68
C TRP A 31 -1.24 2.57 -1.32
N ARG A 32 -2.24 3.06 -2.05
CA ARG A 32 -2.96 4.30 -1.69
C ARG A 32 -3.89 4.06 -0.53
N GLY A 33 -4.68 2.97 -0.60
CA GLY A 33 -5.58 2.55 0.48
C GLY A 33 -4.91 1.83 1.63
N MET A 34 -3.62 1.48 1.49
CA MET A 34 -2.86 0.67 2.45
C MET A 34 -3.56 -0.66 2.78
N GLU A 35 -4.02 -1.36 1.75
CA GLU A 35 -4.68 -2.65 1.91
C GLU A 35 -4.28 -3.65 0.81
N LEU A 36 -4.28 -4.92 1.16
CA LEU A 36 -4.18 -6.04 0.22
C LEU A 36 -5.59 -6.53 -0.10
N LYS A 37 -5.99 -6.44 -1.37
CA LYS A 37 -7.26 -6.95 -1.89
C LYS A 37 -7.03 -8.29 -2.53
N VAL A 38 -7.76 -9.31 -2.07
CA VAL A 38 -7.65 -10.69 -2.58
C VAL A 38 -9.02 -11.13 -3.06
N SER A 39 -9.05 -11.72 -4.25
CA SER A 39 -10.26 -12.31 -4.82
C SER A 39 -10.02 -13.74 -5.27
N ALA A 40 -11.06 -14.55 -5.19
CA ALA A 40 -11.08 -15.90 -5.72
C ALA A 40 -12.46 -16.22 -6.30
N ALA A 41 -12.47 -17.01 -7.36
CA ALA A 41 -13.69 -17.49 -7.97
C ALA A 41 -13.64 -19.02 -8.14
N SER A 42 -14.80 -19.66 -7.95
CA SER A 42 -14.97 -21.08 -8.21
C SER A 42 -16.31 -21.31 -8.89
N SER A 43 -16.31 -22.14 -9.94
CA SER A 43 -17.52 -22.47 -10.68
C SER A 43 -18.39 -23.48 -9.92
N ILE A 44 -19.71 -23.25 -9.93
CA ILE A 44 -20.69 -24.18 -9.41
C ILE A 44 -20.88 -25.27 -10.46
N SER A 45 -20.38 -26.46 -10.18
CA SER A 45 -20.54 -27.62 -11.06
C SER A 45 -21.58 -28.58 -10.51
N GLU A 46 -22.51 -29.01 -11.36
CA GLU A 46 -23.44 -30.06 -11.02
C GLU A 46 -22.68 -31.37 -10.84
N GLY A 47 -22.74 -31.93 -9.64
CA GLY A 47 -22.17 -33.23 -9.33
C GLY A 47 -23.14 -34.37 -9.63
N GLU A 48 -22.64 -35.61 -9.67
CA GLU A 48 -23.46 -36.83 -9.82
C GLU A 48 -24.43 -37.01 -8.62
N THR A 49 -24.09 -36.48 -7.47
CA THR A 49 -24.89 -36.57 -6.23
C THR A 49 -25.01 -35.19 -5.59
N GLY A 50 -26.12 -34.93 -4.86
CA GLY A 50 -26.37 -33.69 -4.17
C GLY A 50 -27.43 -32.83 -4.87
N ASN A 51 -27.67 -31.66 -4.29
CA ASN A 51 -28.62 -30.66 -4.81
C ASN A 51 -27.92 -29.32 -5.04
N ALA A 52 -28.60 -28.34 -5.58
CA ALA A 52 -28.04 -27.03 -5.91
C ALA A 52 -27.37 -26.32 -4.70
N ALA A 53 -27.90 -26.52 -3.50
CA ALA A 53 -27.30 -25.94 -2.29
C ALA A 53 -25.98 -26.63 -1.92
N ASP A 54 -25.89 -27.95 -2.10
CA ASP A 54 -24.66 -28.71 -1.86
C ASP A 54 -23.57 -28.29 -2.85
N TRP A 55 -23.91 -28.10 -4.12
CA TRP A 55 -22.97 -27.66 -5.16
C TRP A 55 -22.50 -26.21 -4.92
N GLN A 56 -23.39 -25.31 -4.51
CA GLN A 56 -23.02 -23.94 -4.14
C GLN A 56 -22.08 -23.93 -2.93
N TYR A 57 -22.36 -24.74 -1.92
CA TYR A 57 -21.50 -24.87 -0.74
C TYR A 57 -20.11 -25.40 -1.11
N ALA A 58 -20.04 -26.43 -1.93
CA ALA A 58 -18.76 -26.97 -2.41
C ALA A 58 -17.95 -25.94 -3.20
N ALA A 59 -18.60 -25.18 -4.10
CA ALA A 59 -17.96 -24.10 -4.84
C ALA A 59 -17.48 -22.98 -3.92
N GLN A 60 -18.24 -22.62 -2.89
CA GLN A 60 -17.82 -21.63 -1.90
C GLN A 60 -16.59 -22.11 -1.12
N GLN A 61 -16.58 -23.35 -0.62
CA GLN A 61 -15.41 -23.90 0.08
C GLN A 61 -14.16 -23.87 -0.79
N HIS A 62 -14.28 -24.26 -2.05
CA HIS A 62 -13.15 -24.22 -3.00
C HIS A 62 -12.70 -22.78 -3.28
N ALA A 63 -13.62 -21.81 -3.41
CA ALA A 63 -13.26 -20.41 -3.54
C ALA A 63 -12.54 -19.85 -2.29
N GLU A 64 -12.92 -20.30 -1.08
CA GLU A 64 -12.22 -19.92 0.17
C GLU A 64 -10.80 -20.51 0.23
N GLU A 65 -10.59 -21.73 -0.23
CA GLU A 65 -9.26 -22.34 -0.37
C GLU A 65 -8.38 -21.54 -1.35
N LEU A 66 -8.90 -21.25 -2.55
CA LEU A 66 -8.22 -20.44 -3.55
C LEU A 66 -7.91 -19.02 -3.04
N LEU A 67 -8.81 -18.43 -2.26
CA LEU A 67 -8.61 -17.12 -1.65
C LEU A 67 -7.40 -17.12 -0.70
N PHE A 68 -7.27 -18.18 0.12
CA PHE A 68 -6.11 -18.33 1.00
C PHE A 68 -4.81 -18.53 0.21
N GLU A 69 -4.83 -19.35 -0.84
CA GLU A 69 -3.68 -19.53 -1.72
C GLU A 69 -3.25 -18.20 -2.37
N ASN A 70 -4.21 -17.40 -2.86
CA ASN A 70 -3.94 -16.10 -3.44
C ASN A 70 -3.37 -15.12 -2.41
N PHE A 71 -3.87 -15.15 -1.17
CA PHE A 71 -3.31 -14.36 -0.07
C PHE A 71 -1.84 -14.73 0.20
N ILE A 72 -1.52 -16.02 0.29
CA ILE A 72 -0.14 -16.48 0.48
C ILE A 72 0.74 -16.13 -0.73
N ARG A 73 0.21 -16.26 -1.95
CA ARG A 73 0.93 -15.89 -3.18
C ARG A 73 1.28 -14.40 -3.20
N ALA A 74 0.37 -13.54 -2.72
CA ALA A 74 0.63 -12.10 -2.61
C ALA A 74 1.86 -11.78 -1.76
N MET A 75 2.17 -12.61 -0.75
CA MET A 75 3.35 -12.41 0.09
C MET A 75 4.67 -12.49 -0.69
N ASN A 76 4.71 -13.21 -1.81
CA ASN A 76 5.89 -13.28 -2.67
C ASN A 76 6.16 -11.97 -3.41
N ASN A 77 5.10 -11.20 -3.68
CA ASN A 77 5.18 -9.95 -4.44
C ASN A 77 5.16 -8.72 -3.54
N LEU A 78 4.63 -8.83 -2.32
CA LEU A 78 4.57 -7.71 -1.39
C LEU A 78 5.98 -7.31 -0.92
N ARG A 79 6.50 -6.23 -1.49
CA ARG A 79 7.82 -5.70 -1.14
C ARG A 79 7.82 -5.09 0.25
N VAL A 80 8.70 -5.58 1.10
CA VAL A 80 8.93 -4.98 2.42
C VAL A 80 9.96 -3.87 2.32
N ASP A 81 11.09 -4.15 1.70
CA ASP A 81 12.17 -3.18 1.47
C ASP A 81 12.87 -3.47 0.12
N ALA A 82 14.01 -2.85 -0.10
CA ALA A 82 14.81 -3.00 -1.30
C ALA A 82 15.27 -4.44 -1.60
N TYR A 83 15.31 -5.32 -0.59
CA TYR A 83 15.94 -6.64 -0.69
C TYR A 83 14.98 -7.79 -0.35
N ARG A 84 13.87 -7.51 0.36
CA ARG A 84 13.01 -8.55 0.92
C ARG A 84 11.54 -8.33 0.54
N THR A 85 10.89 -9.45 0.29
CA THR A 85 9.43 -9.54 0.24
C THR A 85 8.88 -10.01 1.59
N ALA A 86 7.57 -9.95 1.76
CA ALA A 86 6.91 -10.51 2.94
C ALA A 86 7.18 -12.03 3.06
N ALA A 87 7.23 -12.74 1.93
CA ALA A 87 7.55 -14.17 1.92
C ALA A 87 8.97 -14.47 2.42
N ASP A 88 9.96 -13.61 2.15
CA ASP A 88 11.32 -13.81 2.64
C ASP A 88 11.37 -13.74 4.17
N ILE A 89 10.61 -12.83 4.76
CA ILE A 89 10.49 -12.70 6.22
C ILE A 89 9.80 -13.92 6.83
N ILE A 90 8.73 -14.41 6.20
CA ILE A 90 7.98 -15.59 6.65
C ILE A 90 8.86 -16.85 6.59
N ARG A 91 9.69 -16.99 5.55
CA ARG A 91 10.62 -18.13 5.41
C ARG A 91 11.74 -18.09 6.45
N ALA A 92 12.20 -16.91 6.81
CA ALA A 92 13.25 -16.74 7.83
C ALA A 92 12.77 -17.02 9.25
N ASP A 93 11.46 -16.87 9.52
CA ASP A 93 10.87 -17.09 10.85
C ASP A 93 9.53 -17.81 10.76
N TYR A 94 9.53 -19.10 11.04
CA TYR A 94 8.34 -19.94 10.99
C TYR A 94 7.21 -19.50 11.94
N THR A 95 7.52 -18.81 13.04
CA THR A 95 6.51 -18.32 13.97
C THR A 95 5.61 -17.28 13.31
N LYS A 96 6.14 -16.48 12.39
CA LYS A 96 5.41 -15.48 11.62
C LYS A 96 4.38 -16.11 10.69
N ASN A 97 4.67 -17.25 10.10
CA ASN A 97 3.72 -18.01 9.30
C ASN A 97 2.48 -18.39 10.12
N ARG A 98 2.69 -18.89 11.34
CA ARG A 98 1.58 -19.22 12.25
C ARG A 98 0.75 -18.00 12.63
N HIS A 99 1.40 -16.89 12.94
CA HIS A 99 0.70 -15.65 13.28
C HIS A 99 -0.11 -15.12 12.09
N LEU A 100 0.45 -15.19 10.88
CA LEU A 100 -0.24 -14.78 9.67
C LEU A 100 -1.47 -15.66 9.38
N TYR A 101 -1.38 -16.97 9.60
CA TYR A 101 -2.53 -17.88 9.47
C TYR A 101 -3.64 -17.55 10.49
N ILE A 102 -3.28 -17.31 11.76
CA ILE A 102 -4.23 -16.88 12.80
C ILE A 102 -4.89 -15.56 12.40
N TYR A 103 -4.10 -14.60 11.91
CA TYR A 103 -4.59 -13.32 11.43
C TYR A 103 -5.61 -13.51 10.29
N TYR A 104 -5.24 -14.27 9.23
CA TYR A 104 -6.10 -14.55 8.09
C TYR A 104 -7.44 -15.13 8.52
N SER A 105 -7.41 -16.14 9.41
CA SER A 105 -8.61 -16.80 9.92
C SER A 105 -9.47 -15.89 10.79
N GLY A 106 -8.88 -14.90 11.45
CA GLY A 106 -9.57 -13.91 12.28
C GLY A 106 -10.29 -12.82 11.48
N VAL A 107 -9.92 -12.56 10.25
CA VAL A 107 -10.56 -11.54 9.39
C VAL A 107 -11.86 -12.09 8.82
N LYS A 108 -12.99 -11.70 9.42
CA LYS A 108 -14.32 -12.23 9.09
C LYS A 108 -15.05 -11.54 7.93
N LYS A 109 -14.61 -10.33 7.54
CA LYS A 109 -15.30 -9.56 6.49
C LYS A 109 -14.87 -10.06 5.11
N SER A 110 -15.72 -10.85 4.46
CA SER A 110 -15.61 -11.19 3.04
C SER A 110 -16.90 -10.79 2.34
N LYS A 111 -16.76 -10.36 1.09
CA LYS A 111 -17.89 -10.13 0.19
C LYS A 111 -18.03 -11.36 -0.67
N ILE A 112 -19.19 -12.03 -0.60
CA ILE A 112 -19.51 -13.20 -1.39
C ILE A 112 -20.55 -12.80 -2.43
N GLN A 113 -20.30 -13.14 -3.68
CA GLN A 113 -21.19 -12.89 -4.80
C GLN A 113 -21.42 -14.19 -5.57
N TYR A 114 -22.67 -14.41 -5.96
CA TYR A 114 -23.05 -15.51 -6.85
C TYR A 114 -23.41 -14.89 -8.20
N ILE A 115 -22.60 -15.13 -9.22
CA ILE A 115 -22.77 -14.56 -10.55
C ILE A 115 -22.86 -15.70 -11.56
N GLN A 116 -24.04 -15.90 -12.15
CA GLN A 116 -24.31 -17.01 -13.05
C GLN A 116 -23.99 -18.37 -12.40
N HIS A 117 -22.89 -19.01 -12.80
CA HIS A 117 -22.44 -20.31 -12.29
C HIS A 117 -21.19 -20.20 -11.41
N ASP A 118 -20.82 -18.99 -10.99
CA ASP A 118 -19.60 -18.78 -10.21
C ASP A 118 -19.92 -18.22 -8.81
N VAL A 119 -19.14 -18.67 -7.84
CA VAL A 119 -19.03 -18.05 -6.51
C VAL A 119 -17.75 -17.22 -6.50
N ILE A 120 -17.88 -15.92 -6.24
CA ILE A 120 -16.75 -14.99 -6.14
C ILE A 120 -16.65 -14.52 -4.71
N ILE A 121 -15.46 -14.63 -4.12
CA ILE A 121 -15.17 -14.17 -2.76
C ILE A 121 -14.09 -13.10 -2.85
N GLU A 122 -14.36 -11.95 -2.24
CA GLU A 122 -13.41 -10.84 -2.12
C GLU A 122 -13.14 -10.55 -0.65
N LYS A 123 -11.87 -10.33 -0.29
CA LYS A 123 -11.46 -10.01 1.07
C LYS A 123 -10.36 -8.95 1.05
N SER A 124 -10.49 -7.95 1.91
CA SER A 124 -9.48 -6.90 2.07
C SER A 124 -8.76 -7.08 3.41
N PHE A 125 -7.44 -6.94 3.37
CA PHE A 125 -6.55 -7.06 4.51
C PHE A 125 -5.79 -5.74 4.66
N PRO A 126 -6.04 -4.95 5.73
CA PRO A 126 -5.26 -3.74 6.00
C PRO A 126 -3.76 -4.07 6.14
N LEU A 127 -2.91 -3.27 5.53
CA LEU A 127 -1.46 -3.41 5.68
C LEU A 127 -1.01 -2.97 7.07
N PHE A 128 -1.55 -1.85 7.55
CA PHE A 128 -1.21 -1.21 8.82
C PHE A 128 -2.47 -0.90 9.65
N GLY A 129 -2.30 -0.34 10.85
CA GLY A 129 -3.38 -0.07 11.79
C GLY A 129 -3.62 -1.21 12.77
N GLU A 130 -4.65 -1.11 13.59
CA GLU A 130 -4.99 -2.10 14.63
C GLU A 130 -5.20 -3.52 14.04
N ASN A 131 -5.70 -3.59 12.83
CA ASN A 131 -5.97 -4.84 12.12
C ASN A 131 -5.01 -5.07 10.94
N GLY A 132 -3.84 -4.41 10.93
CA GLY A 132 -2.84 -4.57 9.89
C GLY A 132 -1.98 -5.81 10.09
N PHE A 133 -1.60 -6.48 9.00
CA PHE A 133 -0.78 -7.69 9.08
C PHE A 133 0.74 -7.43 8.95
N LEU A 134 1.16 -6.33 8.33
CA LEU A 134 2.59 -6.06 8.17
C LEU A 134 3.34 -5.93 9.51
N PRO A 135 2.79 -5.28 10.56
CA PRO A 135 3.43 -5.28 11.87
C PRO A 135 3.60 -6.67 12.51
N ILE A 136 2.84 -7.68 12.06
CA ILE A 136 3.03 -9.07 12.49
C ILE A 136 4.28 -9.67 11.84
N LEU A 137 4.56 -9.29 10.60
CA LEU A 137 5.68 -9.82 9.83
C LEU A 137 7.00 -9.19 10.25
N PHE A 138 7.01 -7.87 10.43
CA PHE A 138 8.21 -7.17 10.87
C PHE A 138 7.85 -5.96 11.72
N GLU A 139 8.72 -5.67 12.67
CA GLU A 139 8.65 -4.45 13.45
C GLU A 139 9.76 -3.52 12.97
N ALA A 140 9.38 -2.31 12.56
CA ALA A 140 10.33 -1.22 12.47
C ALA A 140 10.62 -0.79 13.90
N GLY A 141 11.86 -0.80 14.29
CA GLY A 141 12.30 -0.39 15.63
C GLY A 141 12.81 1.04 15.56
N TYR A 142 12.54 1.79 16.59
CA TYR A 142 13.29 3.01 16.85
C TYR A 142 14.75 2.60 17.05
N ASP A 143 15.55 2.79 16.02
CA ASP A 143 16.99 2.72 16.18
C ASP A 143 17.42 4.02 16.90
N THR A 144 18.19 3.88 17.96
CA THR A 144 18.77 5.02 18.67
C THR A 144 19.82 5.78 17.84
N GLY A 145 19.92 5.45 16.56
CA GLY A 145 20.73 6.18 15.60
C GLY A 145 20.24 7.61 15.42
N ASP A 146 21.17 8.55 15.50
CA ASP A 146 20.87 9.95 15.26
C ASP A 146 20.68 10.21 13.76
N PHE A 147 19.84 11.20 13.44
CA PHE A 147 19.81 11.74 12.09
C PHE A 147 21.19 12.27 11.70
N PRO A 148 21.59 12.17 10.42
CA PRO A 148 22.86 12.69 9.97
C PRO A 148 22.97 14.19 10.27
N SER A 149 24.17 14.63 10.65
CA SER A 149 24.47 16.04 10.79
C SER A 149 25.24 16.54 9.57
N TYR A 150 24.98 17.78 9.16
CA TYR A 150 25.62 18.42 8.04
C TYR A 150 26.45 19.61 8.53
N ASP A 151 27.67 19.74 8.07
CA ASP A 151 28.63 20.76 8.53
C ASP A 151 28.18 22.20 8.20
N ARG A 152 27.44 22.36 7.11
CA ARG A 152 26.97 23.67 6.67
C ARG A 152 25.64 24.01 7.36
N PHE A 153 25.63 25.13 8.09
CA PHE A 153 24.39 25.69 8.62
C PHE A 153 23.56 26.32 7.48
N VAL A 154 22.29 25.94 7.39
CA VAL A 154 21.29 26.62 6.56
C VAL A 154 20.10 26.99 7.42
N TYR A 155 19.50 28.16 7.08
CA TYR A 155 18.26 28.51 7.74
C TYR A 155 17.17 27.52 7.38
N SER A 156 16.53 26.94 8.38
CA SER A 156 15.44 25.99 8.20
C SER A 156 14.27 26.33 9.10
N THR A 157 13.07 26.38 8.51
CA THR A 157 11.82 26.46 9.26
C THR A 157 11.37 25.07 9.72
N THR A 158 10.38 25.00 10.60
CA THR A 158 9.75 23.74 10.94
C THR A 158 8.83 23.29 9.80
N PHE A 159 9.11 22.11 9.26
CA PHE A 159 8.24 21.44 8.31
C PHE A 159 7.36 20.40 9.02
N THR A 160 6.08 20.32 8.64
CA THR A 160 5.11 19.41 9.26
C THR A 160 5.18 18.00 8.69
N GLY A 161 5.91 17.79 7.62
CA GLY A 161 6.15 16.50 6.97
C GLY A 161 7.02 16.66 5.74
N LEU A 162 7.23 15.57 5.00
CA LEU A 162 8.02 15.50 3.78
C LEU A 162 7.17 14.96 2.63
N ILE A 163 7.24 15.61 1.47
CA ILE A 163 6.73 15.09 0.21
C ILE A 163 7.91 14.89 -0.74
N VAL A 164 8.07 13.69 -1.27
CA VAL A 164 9.09 13.38 -2.27
C VAL A 164 8.38 13.04 -3.59
N ASP A 165 8.61 13.84 -4.61
CA ASP A 165 8.13 13.55 -5.96
C ASP A 165 9.18 12.67 -6.69
N ALA A 166 8.87 11.39 -6.81
CA ALA A 166 9.73 10.39 -7.44
C ALA A 166 9.22 9.92 -8.81
N ARG A 167 8.28 10.67 -9.41
CA ARG A 167 7.75 10.35 -10.74
C ARG A 167 8.84 10.44 -11.81
N GLY A 168 8.72 9.60 -12.83
CA GLY A 168 9.70 9.48 -13.92
C GLY A 168 10.99 8.75 -13.55
N LEU A 169 11.07 8.21 -12.32
CA LEU A 169 12.25 7.46 -11.86
C LEU A 169 12.01 5.93 -11.78
N GLY A 170 10.80 5.46 -12.12
CA GLY A 170 10.46 4.04 -12.07
C GLY A 170 10.47 3.45 -10.65
N LYS A 171 10.26 4.29 -9.63
CA LYS A 171 10.26 3.84 -8.23
C LYS A 171 9.01 3.04 -7.89
N GLN A 172 9.22 1.97 -7.13
CA GLN A 172 8.18 1.03 -6.73
C GLN A 172 7.84 1.20 -5.24
N PRO A 173 6.55 1.10 -4.85
CA PRO A 173 6.16 1.11 -3.45
C PRO A 173 6.73 -0.07 -2.66
N ALA A 174 7.01 0.16 -1.37
CA ALA A 174 7.39 -0.85 -0.40
C ALA A 174 6.87 -0.47 1.00
N ALA A 175 6.79 -1.45 1.91
CA ALA A 175 6.33 -1.20 3.28
C ALA A 175 7.34 -0.40 4.10
N ALA A 176 8.63 -0.54 3.79
CA ALA A 176 9.75 0.03 4.52
C ALA A 176 10.78 0.68 3.58
N PRO A 177 10.39 1.70 2.77
CA PRO A 177 11.32 2.39 1.88
C PRO A 177 12.32 3.22 2.66
N ARG A 178 13.51 3.46 2.06
CA ARG A 178 14.53 4.34 2.61
C ARG A 178 14.72 5.56 1.71
N ILE A 179 15.05 6.68 2.33
CA ILE A 179 15.41 7.91 1.63
C ILE A 179 16.85 8.25 1.99
N PHE A 180 17.66 8.44 0.97
CA PHE A 180 19.06 8.84 1.09
C PHE A 180 19.27 10.23 0.51
N ASP A 181 20.35 10.90 0.88
CA ASP A 181 20.85 12.01 0.09
C ASP A 181 21.71 11.52 -1.09
N SER A 182 22.08 12.42 -2.00
CA SER A 182 22.90 12.07 -3.18
C SER A 182 24.33 11.64 -2.83
N ASN A 183 24.77 11.76 -1.58
CA ASN A 183 26.01 11.21 -1.05
C ASN A 183 25.81 9.83 -0.39
N HIS A 184 24.62 9.22 -0.48
CA HIS A 184 24.24 7.98 0.17
C HIS A 184 24.17 8.04 1.71
N THR A 185 24.00 9.22 2.28
CA THR A 185 23.70 9.36 3.70
C THR A 185 22.21 9.07 3.91
N LEU A 186 21.88 8.22 4.89
CA LEU A 186 20.49 7.87 5.22
C LEU A 186 19.78 9.10 5.82
N VAL A 187 18.72 9.57 5.15
CA VAL A 187 17.89 10.70 5.57
C VAL A 187 16.64 10.23 6.34
N PHE A 188 16.06 9.12 5.89
CA PHE A 188 14.87 8.53 6.50
C PHE A 188 14.83 7.03 6.28
N SER A 189 14.45 6.30 7.32
CA SER A 189 14.06 4.89 7.26
C SER A 189 12.99 4.60 8.33
N PRO A 190 12.25 3.50 8.19
CA PRO A 190 11.32 3.05 9.25
C PRO A 190 11.99 2.82 10.60
N ASP A 191 13.29 2.48 10.62
CA ASP A 191 14.03 2.24 11.86
C ASP A 191 14.23 3.52 12.70
N LEU A 192 14.13 4.69 12.07
CA LEU A 192 14.16 5.99 12.74
C LEU A 192 12.79 6.42 13.28
N MET A 193 11.73 5.66 13.02
CA MET A 193 10.37 6.01 13.43
C MET A 193 10.03 5.53 14.83
N TYR A 194 9.06 6.21 15.44
CA TYR A 194 8.38 5.66 16.61
C TYR A 194 7.60 4.39 16.22
N PRO A 195 7.81 3.26 16.92
CA PRO A 195 7.18 1.98 16.60
C PRO A 195 5.66 2.04 16.55
N GLU A 196 5.03 2.83 17.42
CA GLU A 196 3.59 3.03 17.45
C GLU A 196 3.07 3.75 16.21
N ASN A 197 3.83 4.71 15.65
CA ASN A 197 3.46 5.39 14.43
C ASN A 197 3.62 4.47 13.21
N PHE A 198 4.67 3.66 13.18
CA PHE A 198 4.83 2.65 12.14
C PHE A 198 3.68 1.64 12.14
N ARG A 199 3.30 1.11 13.31
CA ARG A 199 2.15 0.20 13.43
C ARG A 199 0.85 0.86 13.00
N LYS A 200 0.66 2.14 13.30
CA LYS A 200 -0.58 2.87 13.04
C LYS A 200 -0.83 3.10 11.54
N TRP A 201 0.18 3.47 10.78
CA TRP A 201 -0.01 3.92 9.39
C TRP A 201 1.14 3.64 8.43
N GLY A 202 2.14 2.84 8.84
CA GLY A 202 3.31 2.51 8.03
C GLY A 202 4.34 3.65 7.94
N ALA A 203 5.42 3.38 7.22
CA ALA A 203 6.52 4.33 7.09
C ALA A 203 6.14 5.56 6.28
N VAL A 204 5.51 5.37 5.14
CA VAL A 204 5.15 6.42 4.19
C VAL A 204 3.73 6.22 3.66
N GLN A 205 3.15 7.27 3.10
CA GLN A 205 1.96 7.19 2.25
C GLN A 205 2.41 7.31 0.80
N TYR A 206 1.88 6.44 -0.06
CA TYR A 206 2.08 6.56 -1.50
C TYR A 206 0.89 7.21 -2.18
N THR A 207 1.16 7.99 -3.23
CA THR A 207 0.13 8.55 -4.11
C THR A 207 0.66 8.71 -5.53
N GLY A 208 -0.22 8.64 -6.52
CA GLY A 208 0.08 9.05 -7.90
C GLY A 208 -0.34 10.50 -8.17
N ASP A 209 -1.10 11.12 -7.27
CA ASP A 209 -1.63 12.47 -7.41
C ASP A 209 -0.99 13.42 -6.39
N PRO A 210 -0.24 14.43 -6.83
CA PRO A 210 0.38 15.42 -5.93
C PRO A 210 -0.63 16.26 -5.13
N ASN A 211 -1.91 16.24 -5.51
CA ASN A 211 -3.00 16.97 -4.85
C ASN A 211 -3.94 16.05 -4.05
N ASP A 212 -3.54 14.80 -3.81
CA ASP A 212 -4.35 13.85 -3.06
C ASP A 212 -4.66 14.36 -1.64
N GLN A 213 -5.95 14.44 -1.33
CA GLN A 213 -6.41 14.94 -0.02
C GLN A 213 -5.99 14.05 1.16
N LEU A 214 -5.80 12.73 0.93
CA LEU A 214 -5.33 11.82 1.98
C LEU A 214 -3.93 12.20 2.48
N THR A 215 -3.11 12.80 1.62
CA THR A 215 -1.76 13.22 2.00
C THR A 215 -1.78 14.34 3.04
N GLY A 216 -2.71 15.29 2.91
CA GLY A 216 -2.82 16.43 3.83
C GLY A 216 -3.05 16.03 5.29
N MET A 217 -3.82 14.96 5.54
CA MET A 217 -4.06 14.43 6.88
C MET A 217 -2.80 13.86 7.53
N ARG A 218 -1.88 13.32 6.73
CA ARG A 218 -0.64 12.73 7.22
C ARG A 218 0.47 13.75 7.47
N ILE A 219 0.64 14.71 6.55
CA ILE A 219 1.81 15.59 6.52
C ILE A 219 1.55 17.00 7.08
N GLY A 220 0.30 17.34 7.38
CA GLY A 220 -0.08 18.68 7.84
C GLY A 220 -0.04 19.75 6.73
N ASN A 221 0.04 21.00 7.14
CA ASN A 221 -0.20 22.15 6.27
C ASN A 221 1.07 22.89 5.77
N ASN A 222 2.26 22.49 6.25
CA ASN A 222 3.54 23.07 5.83
C ASN A 222 4.59 21.96 5.55
N PRO A 223 4.34 21.02 4.62
CA PRO A 223 5.31 19.99 4.30
C PRO A 223 6.48 20.55 3.48
N TYR A 224 7.67 19.99 3.69
CA TYR A 224 8.79 20.21 2.78
C TYR A 224 8.58 19.37 1.50
N ARG A 225 8.66 20.01 0.35
CA ARG A 225 8.48 19.35 -0.95
C ARG A 225 9.80 19.27 -1.68
N VAL A 226 10.18 18.09 -2.07
CA VAL A 226 11.42 17.83 -2.81
C VAL A 226 11.13 16.96 -4.04
N VAL A 227 12.00 17.09 -5.04
CA VAL A 227 12.01 16.21 -6.20
C VAL A 227 13.13 15.18 -5.98
N ALA A 228 12.80 13.92 -6.14
CA ALA A 228 13.79 12.85 -6.06
C ALA A 228 14.83 13.00 -7.19
N VAL A 229 16.08 12.68 -6.87
CA VAL A 229 17.15 12.67 -7.85
C VAL A 229 17.41 11.23 -8.33
N ARG A 230 17.78 11.09 -9.61
CA ARG A 230 18.16 9.79 -10.16
C ARG A 230 19.49 9.34 -9.52
N ASP A 231 19.49 8.13 -9.00
CA ASP A 231 20.68 7.45 -8.53
C ASP A 231 20.58 5.95 -8.90
N ASP A 232 21.35 5.56 -9.90
CA ASP A 232 21.32 4.20 -10.46
C ASP A 232 21.94 3.15 -9.52
N ARG A 233 22.51 3.57 -8.40
CA ARG A 233 23.03 2.68 -7.34
C ARG A 233 21.93 2.24 -6.37
N LEU A 234 20.81 2.96 -6.33
CA LEU A 234 19.68 2.66 -5.47
C LEU A 234 18.69 1.74 -6.16
N ILE A 235 18.24 0.73 -5.43
CA ILE A 235 17.19 -0.19 -5.87
C ILE A 235 15.85 0.56 -6.00
N GLU A 236 14.91 -0.01 -6.73
CA GLU A 236 13.64 0.60 -7.14
C GLU A 236 12.80 1.16 -5.99
N THR A 237 12.92 0.61 -4.77
CA THR A 237 12.14 1.05 -3.60
C THR A 237 12.82 2.17 -2.79
N ASP A 238 14.13 2.35 -2.97
CA ASP A 238 14.91 3.37 -2.28
C ASP A 238 14.99 4.66 -3.12
N ILE A 239 14.99 5.80 -2.46
CA ILE A 239 14.88 7.11 -3.11
C ILE A 239 16.07 7.98 -2.69
N ALA A 240 16.59 8.78 -3.63
CA ALA A 240 17.56 9.81 -3.33
C ALA A 240 16.92 11.21 -3.43
N ILE A 241 17.35 12.11 -2.54
CA ILE A 241 17.10 13.55 -2.62
C ILE A 241 18.44 14.30 -2.68
N SER A 242 18.43 15.59 -2.97
CA SER A 242 19.68 16.35 -2.97
C SER A 242 20.25 16.49 -1.53
N VAL A 243 21.58 16.66 -1.41
CA VAL A 243 22.21 16.95 -0.11
C VAL A 243 21.66 18.24 0.49
N ASP A 244 21.43 19.26 -0.34
CA ASP A 244 20.90 20.55 0.10
C ASP A 244 19.48 20.39 0.68
N ASP A 245 18.62 19.62 0.04
CA ASP A 245 17.27 19.32 0.55
C ASP A 245 17.30 18.53 1.86
N ALA A 246 18.15 17.51 1.94
CA ALA A 246 18.34 16.73 3.15
C ALA A 246 18.82 17.61 4.31
N GLN A 247 19.76 18.49 4.07
CA GLN A 247 20.29 19.44 5.04
C GLN A 247 19.21 20.41 5.52
N VAL A 248 18.44 21.04 4.63
CA VAL A 248 17.33 21.94 5.00
C VAL A 248 16.30 21.22 5.85
N LEU A 249 15.92 19.99 5.48
CA LEU A 249 14.94 19.18 6.20
C LEU A 249 15.41 18.83 7.61
N LEU A 250 16.66 18.37 7.74
CA LEU A 250 17.17 17.79 8.97
C LEU A 250 17.81 18.79 9.94
N GLN A 251 18.03 20.04 9.56
CA GLN A 251 18.52 21.10 10.46
C GLN A 251 17.58 21.39 11.62
N ASN A 252 16.27 21.31 11.40
CA ASN A 252 15.26 21.63 12.39
C ASN A 252 14.84 20.40 13.20
N LYS A 253 14.95 20.46 14.53
CA LYS A 253 14.58 19.37 15.43
C LYS A 253 13.12 18.94 15.27
N ASN A 254 12.19 19.89 15.14
CA ASN A 254 10.76 19.57 15.01
C ASN A 254 10.45 18.92 13.64
N SER A 255 11.21 19.25 12.59
CA SER A 255 11.09 18.56 11.30
C SER A 255 11.53 17.10 11.41
N ARG A 256 12.65 16.83 12.11
CA ARG A 256 13.09 15.44 12.41
C ARG A 256 12.03 14.68 13.19
N GLU A 257 11.45 15.31 14.22
CA GLU A 257 10.36 14.72 15.02
C GLU A 257 9.15 14.34 14.16
N ASN A 258 8.78 15.17 13.19
CA ASN A 258 7.70 14.85 12.25
C ASN A 258 8.05 13.68 11.31
N LEU A 259 9.33 13.52 10.93
CA LEU A 259 9.79 12.33 10.21
C LEU A 259 9.69 11.08 11.07
N MET A 260 10.10 11.14 12.36
CA MET A 260 9.95 10.02 13.31
C MET A 260 8.49 9.60 13.51
N GLN A 261 7.55 10.52 13.30
CA GLN A 261 6.13 10.20 13.29
C GLN A 261 5.64 9.60 11.95
N GLY A 262 6.51 9.41 10.97
CA GLY A 262 6.17 8.87 9.67
C GLY A 262 5.37 9.83 8.79
N LYS A 263 5.50 11.13 8.98
CA LYS A 263 4.84 12.15 8.17
C LYS A 263 5.55 12.33 6.83
N VAL A 264 5.59 11.28 6.06
CA VAL A 264 6.26 11.19 4.76
C VAL A 264 5.27 10.71 3.70
N VAL A 265 5.29 11.38 2.55
CA VAL A 265 4.53 11.02 1.35
C VAL A 265 5.49 10.88 0.18
N ILE A 266 5.31 9.83 -0.60
CA ILE A 266 6.06 9.58 -1.83
C ILE A 266 5.09 9.56 -3.00
N ILE A 267 5.36 10.39 -4.02
CA ILE A 267 4.59 10.42 -5.26
C ILE A 267 5.32 9.55 -6.29
N VAL A 268 4.63 8.54 -6.80
CA VAL A 268 5.17 7.57 -7.78
C VAL A 268 4.28 7.50 -9.03
N ASP A 269 4.83 6.95 -10.12
CA ASP A 269 4.10 6.82 -11.39
C ASP A 269 2.97 5.79 -11.32
N SER A 270 3.18 4.68 -10.62
CA SER A 270 2.21 3.60 -10.47
C SER A 270 2.10 3.16 -9.01
N LEU A 271 0.86 2.90 -8.60
CA LEU A 271 0.53 2.39 -7.27
C LEU A 271 0.07 0.92 -7.29
N ARG A 272 0.04 0.30 -8.46
CA ARG A 272 -0.38 -1.09 -8.63
C ARG A 272 0.85 -1.97 -8.85
N GLU A 273 1.00 -2.98 -8.03
CA GLU A 273 1.79 -4.18 -8.35
C GLU A 273 0.84 -5.14 -9.07
N GLU A 274 1.17 -5.46 -10.32
CA GLU A 274 0.47 -6.46 -11.14
C GLU A 274 0.91 -7.88 -10.78
#